data_f73acb6c353f11ab56efb042cd206b8d
#
_entry.id   f73acb6c353f11ab56efb042cd206b8d
#
_cell.length_a   1.000
_cell.length_b   1.000
_cell.length_c   1.000
_cell.angle_alpha   90.00
_cell.angle_beta   90.00
_cell.angle_gamma   90.00
#
_symmetry.space_group_name_H-M   'P 1'
#
loop_
_entity.id
_entity.type
_entity.pdbx_description
1 polymer ?
#
loop_
_entity_poly.entity_id
_entity_poly.type
_entity_poly.pdbx_seq_one_letter_code
_entity_poly.pdbx_strand_id
1 'polypeptide(L)'
;MTPPLPPPKGRILIGEDVAEIAFLMSQALEQAGYVVMVAADGEECLRLARETLPDLITLDSIMPKMHGFDVLRALRSDLETRDIGVIMCSGKDFKTDRDLSELLGAFDCLNKPIAMPLLVARVDAYFGRRAVTSPPMISVAKEARVDGFRCTLDASRPHIELWGTRGSTPTVGARFQRHGGNTSCLSLTFGDDVMVFDAGSGIRDLGIRLAAHKPRKLHLFITHPHWDHIQGFPFFAPAYISGFEITVYGAKGFGKDLESIFRGQLDRDYFPVQLEDMKSTLHFRDLTEAAVEIGGARITWAFAQHPGATVCYKVEVAGRKIAWVPDNEFLLGYMGPPTLAPDHPLVLNYARMIVFLSDVDLLIHEAQYLPEEYTRKVGWGHSSVSNACLLMKLAAVRRWIVTHHDPMHDDGFLETKLNLTRQILESMGYSMQVSHGYDGMTEYL
;
A
#
# COMPACT_ATOMS: atom_id res chain seq x y z
N MET A 1 20.55 8.25 56.22
CA MET A 1 20.30 8.60 54.82
C MET A 1 19.57 7.42 54.20
N THR A 2 18.29 7.57 53.91
CA THR A 2 17.51 6.59 53.13
C THR A 2 18.07 6.53 51.70
N PRO A 3 18.34 5.36 51.13
CA PRO A 3 18.83 5.29 49.77
C PRO A 3 17.80 5.95 48.84
N PRO A 4 18.24 6.61 47.75
CA PRO A 4 17.33 7.20 46.79
C PRO A 4 16.43 6.11 46.22
N LEU A 5 15.13 6.37 46.05
CA LEU A 5 14.17 5.48 45.41
C LEU A 5 14.65 5.17 44.00
N PRO A 6 14.52 3.92 43.55
CA PRO A 6 14.85 3.57 42.19
C PRO A 6 14.02 4.41 41.18
N PRO A 7 14.54 4.74 40.03
CA PRO A 7 13.76 5.49 39.03
C PRO A 7 12.49 4.70 38.65
N PRO A 8 11.38 5.40 38.35
CA PRO A 8 10.13 4.74 37.98
C PRO A 8 10.29 3.90 36.71
N LYS A 9 9.62 2.76 36.67
CA LYS A 9 9.66 1.82 35.54
C LYS A 9 9.05 2.41 34.23
N GLY A 10 8.11 3.35 34.34
CA GLY A 10 7.40 3.99 33.28
C GLY A 10 6.17 4.77 33.75
N ARG A 11 5.52 5.49 32.80
CA ARG A 11 4.34 6.31 33.05
C ARG A 11 3.11 5.66 32.42
N ILE A 12 2.06 5.47 33.23
CA ILE A 12 0.82 4.81 32.84
C ILE A 12 -0.35 5.77 33.02
N LEU A 13 -1.22 5.87 32.02
CA LEU A 13 -2.51 6.53 32.13
C LEU A 13 -3.60 5.46 32.22
N ILE A 14 -4.47 5.57 33.24
CA ILE A 14 -5.64 4.71 33.43
C ILE A 14 -6.85 5.50 32.92
N GLY A 15 -7.55 5.01 31.89
CA GLY A 15 -8.88 5.46 31.50
C GLY A 15 -9.92 4.49 32.06
N GLU A 16 -10.59 4.88 33.13
CA GLU A 16 -11.60 4.10 33.87
C GLU A 16 -12.55 5.05 34.59
N ASP A 17 -13.86 4.91 34.34
CA ASP A 17 -14.88 5.80 34.90
C ASP A 17 -15.38 5.38 36.26
N VAL A 18 -15.12 4.14 36.69
CA VAL A 18 -15.46 3.64 38.01
C VAL A 18 -14.31 3.92 38.98
N ALA A 19 -14.49 4.92 39.85
CA ALA A 19 -13.45 5.42 40.74
C ALA A 19 -12.80 4.33 41.64
N GLU A 20 -13.57 3.35 42.10
CA GLU A 20 -13.07 2.26 42.93
C GLU A 20 -12.16 1.32 42.08
N ILE A 21 -12.48 1.06 40.82
CA ILE A 21 -11.65 0.23 39.95
C ILE A 21 -10.37 1.00 39.58
N ALA A 22 -10.49 2.26 39.21
CA ALA A 22 -9.35 3.13 38.91
C ALA A 22 -8.37 3.21 40.11
N PHE A 23 -8.90 3.34 41.33
CA PHE A 23 -8.11 3.34 42.57
C PHE A 23 -7.35 2.02 42.78
N LEU A 24 -8.01 0.87 42.61
CA LEU A 24 -7.38 -0.45 42.76
C LEU A 24 -6.28 -0.67 41.70
N MET A 25 -6.54 -0.28 40.44
CA MET A 25 -5.55 -0.36 39.38
C MET A 25 -4.34 0.54 39.64
N SER A 26 -4.60 1.79 40.11
CA SER A 26 -3.54 2.75 40.48
C SER A 26 -2.65 2.19 41.56
N GLN A 27 -3.24 1.73 42.68
CA GLN A 27 -2.51 1.14 43.80
C GLN A 27 -1.63 -0.04 43.39
N ALA A 28 -2.16 -0.95 42.55
CA ALA A 28 -1.41 -2.12 42.09
C ALA A 28 -0.21 -1.74 41.18
N LEU A 29 -0.40 -0.76 40.32
CA LEU A 29 0.64 -0.32 39.40
C LEU A 29 1.70 0.55 40.07
N GLU A 30 1.29 1.41 41.04
CA GLU A 30 2.22 2.20 41.86
C GLU A 30 3.09 1.31 42.73
N GLN A 31 2.50 0.28 43.40
CA GLN A 31 3.24 -0.73 44.15
C GLN A 31 4.23 -1.50 43.29
N ALA A 32 3.91 -1.70 41.97
CA ALA A 32 4.81 -2.31 41.04
C ALA A 32 5.92 -1.37 40.52
N GLY A 33 5.92 -0.08 40.93
CA GLY A 33 6.97 0.89 40.59
C GLY A 33 6.69 1.77 39.37
N TYR A 34 5.44 1.90 38.96
CA TYR A 34 5.02 2.77 37.85
C TYR A 34 4.51 4.13 38.38
N VAL A 35 4.61 5.17 37.56
CA VAL A 35 3.93 6.45 37.81
C VAL A 35 2.58 6.41 37.12
N VAL A 36 1.52 6.66 37.86
CA VAL A 36 0.14 6.48 37.40
C VAL A 36 -0.59 7.82 37.35
N MET A 37 -1.37 8.02 36.30
CA MET A 37 -2.35 9.08 36.12
C MET A 37 -3.71 8.42 35.80
N VAL A 38 -4.80 9.11 36.22
CA VAL A 38 -6.16 8.58 36.00
C VAL A 38 -6.99 9.60 35.25
N ALA A 39 -7.79 9.11 34.32
CA ALA A 39 -8.82 9.83 33.57
C ALA A 39 -10.18 9.17 33.86
N ALA A 40 -11.19 9.93 34.18
CA ALA A 40 -12.52 9.45 34.55
C ALA A 40 -13.48 9.33 33.35
N ASP A 41 -13.07 9.74 32.14
CA ASP A 41 -13.83 9.61 30.93
C ASP A 41 -12.91 9.59 29.67
N GLY A 42 -13.48 9.26 28.51
CA GLY A 42 -12.68 9.10 27.29
C GLY A 42 -12.12 10.41 26.74
N GLU A 43 -12.82 11.55 26.89
CA GLU A 43 -12.31 12.85 26.44
C GLU A 43 -11.12 13.30 27.31
N GLU A 44 -11.24 13.12 28.61
CA GLU A 44 -10.15 13.40 29.55
C GLU A 44 -8.96 12.49 29.30
N CYS A 45 -9.19 11.20 29.02
CA CYS A 45 -8.14 10.25 28.68
C CYS A 45 -7.37 10.69 27.44
N LEU A 46 -8.06 11.09 26.37
CA LEU A 46 -7.43 11.55 25.13
C LEU A 46 -6.65 12.86 25.36
N ARG A 47 -7.20 13.81 26.13
CA ARG A 47 -6.53 15.06 26.49
C ARG A 47 -5.24 14.81 27.27
N LEU A 48 -5.31 14.00 28.33
CA LEU A 48 -4.14 13.66 29.14
C LEU A 48 -3.09 12.88 28.37
N ALA A 49 -3.51 11.98 27.47
CA ALA A 49 -2.60 11.25 26.61
C ALA A 49 -1.75 12.18 25.72
N ARG A 50 -2.36 13.23 25.16
CA ARG A 50 -1.67 14.26 24.36
C ARG A 50 -0.75 15.14 25.18
N GLU A 51 -1.21 15.57 26.35
CA GLU A 51 -0.46 16.49 27.21
C GLU A 51 0.74 15.83 27.89
N THR A 52 0.62 14.54 28.24
CA THR A 52 1.61 13.88 29.10
C THR A 52 2.43 12.83 28.36
N LEU A 53 1.97 12.36 27.21
CA LEU A 53 2.57 11.30 26.41
C LEU A 53 3.01 10.11 27.27
N PRO A 54 2.07 9.38 27.90
CA PRO A 54 2.39 8.23 28.74
C PRO A 54 3.01 7.10 27.91
N ASP A 55 3.75 6.22 28.56
CA ASP A 55 4.33 5.06 27.88
C ASP A 55 3.27 4.01 27.55
N LEU A 56 2.23 3.89 28.38
CA LEU A 56 1.16 2.91 28.26
C LEU A 56 -0.16 3.51 28.77
N ILE A 57 -1.26 3.13 28.15
CA ILE A 57 -2.63 3.44 28.59
C ILE A 57 -3.35 2.11 28.88
N THR A 58 -3.95 1.97 30.05
CA THR A 58 -5.00 0.96 30.29
C THR A 58 -6.35 1.63 30.07
N LEU A 59 -7.20 1.07 29.23
CA LEU A 59 -8.34 1.79 28.67
C LEU A 59 -9.61 0.96 28.74
N ASP A 60 -10.60 1.40 29.52
CA ASP A 60 -11.91 0.78 29.55
C ASP A 60 -12.59 0.94 28.18
N SER A 61 -13.23 -0.13 27.72
CA SER A 61 -14.00 -0.13 26.47
C SER A 61 -15.24 0.76 26.52
N ILE A 62 -15.85 0.92 27.70
CA ILE A 62 -17.10 1.69 27.90
C ILE A 62 -16.87 2.78 28.93
N MET A 63 -16.79 4.01 28.49
CA MET A 63 -16.66 5.20 29.34
C MET A 63 -17.64 6.29 28.89
N PRO A 64 -17.99 7.24 29.80
CA PRO A 64 -18.74 8.44 29.46
C PRO A 64 -18.01 9.30 28.41
N LYS A 65 -18.77 10.14 27.71
CA LYS A 65 -18.36 11.12 26.69
C LYS A 65 -17.72 10.52 25.47
N MET A 66 -16.75 9.61 25.59
CA MET A 66 -16.10 8.93 24.48
C MET A 66 -15.76 7.50 24.87
N HIS A 67 -16.20 6.52 24.06
CA HIS A 67 -15.91 5.11 24.31
C HIS A 67 -14.42 4.78 24.08
N GLY A 68 -13.89 3.79 24.82
CA GLY A 68 -12.47 3.44 24.74
C GLY A 68 -11.97 3.08 23.34
N PHE A 69 -12.78 2.42 22.53
CA PHE A 69 -12.41 2.15 21.14
C PHE A 69 -12.31 3.41 20.27
N ASP A 70 -13.09 4.45 20.58
CA ASP A 70 -12.99 5.74 19.88
C ASP A 70 -11.76 6.52 20.34
N VAL A 71 -11.42 6.44 21.64
CA VAL A 71 -10.15 6.95 22.17
C VAL A 71 -8.97 6.26 21.49
N LEU A 72 -8.98 4.92 21.39
CA LEU A 72 -7.92 4.15 20.72
C LEU A 72 -7.77 4.56 19.25
N ARG A 73 -8.86 4.72 18.49
CA ARG A 73 -8.83 5.23 17.12
C ARG A 73 -8.23 6.63 17.04
N ALA A 74 -8.64 7.52 17.93
CA ALA A 74 -8.12 8.89 17.98
C ALA A 74 -6.61 8.92 18.29
N LEU A 75 -6.13 8.10 19.22
CA LEU A 75 -4.72 7.94 19.54
C LEU A 75 -3.92 7.44 18.33
N ARG A 76 -4.44 6.46 17.59
CA ARG A 76 -3.75 5.90 16.39
C ARG A 76 -3.74 6.86 15.20
N SER A 77 -4.70 7.77 15.13
CA SER A 77 -4.79 8.79 14.08
C SER A 77 -3.90 10.01 14.32
N ASP A 78 -3.36 10.18 15.50
CA ASP A 78 -2.55 11.32 15.92
C ASP A 78 -1.07 10.92 15.97
N LEU A 79 -0.22 11.66 15.26
CA LEU A 79 1.21 11.37 15.11
C LEU A 79 1.98 11.37 16.43
N GLU A 80 1.53 12.13 17.43
CA GLU A 80 2.21 12.23 18.73
C GLU A 80 1.82 11.08 19.67
N THR A 81 0.61 10.53 19.53
CA THR A 81 0.08 9.52 20.46
C THR A 81 -0.03 8.11 19.86
N ARG A 82 0.14 7.96 18.56
CA ARG A 82 -0.08 6.67 17.86
C ARG A 82 0.80 5.51 18.33
N ASP A 83 1.98 5.82 18.88
CA ASP A 83 2.95 4.83 19.36
C ASP A 83 2.82 4.51 20.85
N ILE A 84 1.88 5.16 21.55
CA ILE A 84 1.57 4.86 22.97
C ILE A 84 0.97 3.44 23.02
N GLY A 85 1.51 2.60 23.90
CA GLY A 85 0.93 1.29 24.17
C GLY A 85 -0.48 1.40 24.72
N VAL A 86 -1.40 0.51 24.33
CA VAL A 86 -2.75 0.48 24.88
C VAL A 86 -3.10 -0.96 25.27
N ILE A 87 -3.55 -1.16 26.51
CA ILE A 87 -4.19 -2.39 26.98
C ILE A 87 -5.67 -2.07 27.15
N MET A 88 -6.54 -2.70 26.33
CA MET A 88 -7.97 -2.55 26.48
C MET A 88 -8.49 -3.36 27.67
N CYS A 89 -9.51 -2.83 28.36
CA CYS A 89 -10.20 -3.50 29.45
C CYS A 89 -11.67 -3.63 29.07
N SER A 90 -12.19 -4.86 28.86
CA SER A 90 -13.55 -5.10 28.36
C SER A 90 -14.36 -5.99 29.28
N GLY A 91 -15.68 -5.70 29.40
CA GLY A 91 -16.62 -6.46 30.24
C GLY A 91 -17.72 -7.19 29.46
N LYS A 92 -17.94 -6.86 28.18
CA LYS A 92 -18.96 -7.49 27.33
C LYS A 92 -18.29 -8.16 26.14
N ASP A 93 -18.87 -9.20 25.62
CA ASP A 93 -18.45 -9.93 24.42
C ASP A 93 -16.91 -9.92 24.17
N PHE A 94 -16.18 -10.42 25.14
CA PHE A 94 -14.70 -10.36 25.19
C PHE A 94 -14.03 -10.82 23.89
N LYS A 95 -14.64 -11.75 23.15
CA LYS A 95 -14.06 -12.23 21.88
C LYS A 95 -14.09 -11.12 20.83
N THR A 96 -15.26 -10.50 20.62
CA THR A 96 -15.44 -9.42 19.65
C THR A 96 -14.59 -8.19 20.03
N ASP A 97 -14.56 -7.82 21.32
CA ASP A 97 -13.75 -6.72 21.81
C ASP A 97 -12.25 -6.98 21.70
N ARG A 98 -11.83 -8.23 21.90
CA ARG A 98 -10.43 -8.63 21.69
C ARG A 98 -10.02 -8.54 20.23
N ASP A 99 -10.83 -9.09 19.31
CA ASP A 99 -10.57 -9.04 17.87
C ASP A 99 -10.51 -7.58 17.38
N LEU A 100 -11.41 -6.72 17.89
CA LEU A 100 -11.41 -5.29 17.59
C LEU A 100 -10.20 -4.55 18.19
N SER A 101 -9.80 -4.89 19.40
CA SER A 101 -8.62 -4.33 20.08
C SER A 101 -7.35 -4.62 19.28
N GLU A 102 -7.19 -5.86 18.83
CA GLU A 102 -6.06 -6.30 18.00
C GLU A 102 -6.07 -5.58 16.67
N LEU A 103 -7.22 -5.49 15.99
CA LEU A 103 -7.39 -4.77 14.73
C LEU A 103 -7.02 -3.29 14.84
N LEU A 104 -7.35 -2.64 15.97
CA LEU A 104 -7.03 -1.23 16.21
C LEU A 104 -5.61 -1.01 16.76
N GLY A 105 -4.81 -2.06 16.87
CA GLY A 105 -3.42 -1.96 17.31
C GLY A 105 -3.24 -1.76 18.80
N ALA A 106 -4.13 -2.28 19.65
CA ALA A 106 -3.87 -2.42 21.08
C ALA A 106 -2.78 -3.47 21.31
N PHE A 107 -1.99 -3.28 22.38
CA PHE A 107 -0.98 -4.23 22.79
C PHE A 107 -1.59 -5.53 23.35
N ASP A 108 -2.68 -5.39 24.10
CA ASP A 108 -3.41 -6.52 24.72
C ASP A 108 -4.86 -6.12 25.04
N CYS A 109 -5.68 -7.12 25.40
CA CYS A 109 -7.04 -6.93 25.87
C CYS A 109 -7.30 -7.82 27.09
N LEU A 110 -7.78 -7.22 28.19
CA LEU A 110 -8.08 -7.88 29.46
C LEU A 110 -9.58 -7.94 29.69
N ASN A 111 -10.06 -9.09 30.17
CA ASN A 111 -11.47 -9.29 30.51
C ASN A 111 -11.76 -8.79 31.94
N LYS A 112 -12.82 -8.00 32.11
CA LYS A 112 -13.36 -7.63 33.41
C LYS A 112 -14.21 -8.79 34.01
N PRO A 113 -14.09 -9.07 35.33
CA PRO A 113 -13.29 -8.38 36.32
C PRO A 113 -11.78 -8.68 36.21
N ILE A 114 -10.96 -7.64 36.27
CA ILE A 114 -9.51 -7.76 36.10
C ILE A 114 -8.85 -8.13 37.43
N ALA A 115 -8.13 -9.24 37.47
CA ALA A 115 -7.26 -9.57 38.58
C ALA A 115 -6.03 -8.64 38.59
N MET A 116 -5.79 -7.88 39.63
CA MET A 116 -4.68 -6.92 39.73
C MET A 116 -3.30 -7.54 39.45
N PRO A 117 -2.99 -8.77 39.91
CA PRO A 117 -1.72 -9.42 39.54
C PRO A 117 -1.59 -9.68 38.00
N LEU A 118 -2.72 -9.96 37.31
CA LEU A 118 -2.71 -10.14 35.85
C LEU A 118 -2.47 -8.80 35.13
N LEU A 119 -3.10 -7.71 35.61
CA LEU A 119 -2.85 -6.37 35.09
C LEU A 119 -1.37 -6.02 35.14
N VAL A 120 -0.77 -6.16 36.34
CA VAL A 120 0.65 -5.88 36.56
C VAL A 120 1.53 -6.75 35.68
N ALA A 121 1.26 -8.04 35.56
CA ALA A 121 2.01 -8.94 34.70
C ALA A 121 1.95 -8.53 33.19
N ARG A 122 0.80 -8.05 32.71
CA ARG A 122 0.65 -7.58 31.32
C ARG A 122 1.35 -6.25 31.06
N VAL A 123 1.29 -5.37 32.02
CA VAL A 123 2.05 -4.11 32.01
C VAL A 123 3.57 -4.38 32.05
N ASP A 124 4.06 -5.23 32.92
CA ASP A 124 5.46 -5.64 32.99
C ASP A 124 5.90 -6.29 31.65
N ALA A 125 5.04 -7.11 31.02
CA ALA A 125 5.32 -7.72 29.73
C ALA A 125 5.45 -6.68 28.58
N TYR A 126 4.66 -5.60 28.61
CA TYR A 126 4.80 -4.49 27.67
C TYR A 126 6.17 -3.81 27.80
N PHE A 127 6.55 -3.43 29.02
CA PHE A 127 7.83 -2.78 29.27
C PHE A 127 9.03 -3.73 29.05
N GLY A 128 8.88 -5.02 29.36
CA GLY A 128 9.89 -6.03 29.08
C GLY A 128 10.18 -6.24 27.58
N ARG A 129 9.15 -6.21 26.72
CA ARG A 129 9.32 -6.25 25.26
C ARG A 129 9.99 -4.98 24.74
N ARG A 130 9.65 -3.81 25.28
CA ARG A 130 10.26 -2.53 24.90
C ARG A 130 11.76 -2.48 25.26
N ALA A 131 12.16 -3.12 26.35
CA ALA A 131 13.58 -3.22 26.77
C ALA A 131 14.41 -4.14 25.86
N VAL A 132 13.81 -5.18 25.27
CA VAL A 132 14.49 -6.13 24.37
C VAL A 132 14.59 -5.61 22.93
N THR A 133 13.70 -4.70 22.54
CA THR A 133 13.65 -4.11 21.19
C THR A 133 14.36 -2.77 21.06
N SER A 134 15.02 -2.27 22.12
CA SER A 134 15.82 -1.05 22.03
C SER A 134 17.25 -1.40 21.64
N PRO A 135 17.69 -1.18 20.40
CA PRO A 135 19.11 -1.15 20.08
C PRO A 135 19.76 0.04 20.82
N PRO A 136 21.08 0.01 21.09
CA PRO A 136 21.76 1.06 21.84
C PRO A 136 21.52 2.41 21.15
N MET A 137 21.11 3.40 21.93
CA MET A 137 20.90 4.77 21.49
C MET A 137 22.19 5.31 20.80
N ILE A 138 22.22 5.26 19.50
CA ILE A 138 23.06 6.17 18.72
C ILE A 138 22.34 7.51 18.75
N SER A 139 22.98 8.53 19.29
CA SER A 139 22.45 9.90 19.29
C SER A 139 22.25 10.34 17.83
N VAL A 140 21.04 10.24 17.34
CA VAL A 140 20.66 10.81 16.05
C VAL A 140 20.09 12.19 16.34
N ALA A 141 20.73 13.17 15.77
CA ALA A 141 20.37 14.58 15.86
C ALA A 141 18.90 14.83 15.53
N LYS A 142 18.34 15.86 16.11
CA LYS A 142 16.94 16.28 16.17
C LYS A 142 16.25 16.59 14.82
N GLU A 143 16.81 16.15 13.68
CA GLU A 143 16.33 16.47 12.31
C GLU A 143 15.69 15.30 11.55
N ALA A 144 15.54 14.11 12.17
CA ALA A 144 15.10 12.88 11.47
C ALA A 144 13.61 12.52 11.64
N ARG A 145 12.71 13.46 11.87
CA ARG A 145 11.28 13.17 12.14
C ARG A 145 10.27 13.53 11.04
N VAL A 146 10.73 13.86 9.86
CA VAL A 146 9.85 13.98 8.66
C VAL A 146 10.26 13.00 7.56
N ASP A 147 11.27 12.18 7.78
CA ASP A 147 12.01 11.46 6.77
C ASP A 147 11.77 9.93 6.73
N GLY A 148 10.55 9.48 6.99
CA GLY A 148 10.16 8.10 6.66
C GLY A 148 10.27 7.77 5.16
N PHE A 149 10.66 8.75 4.30
CA PHE A 149 10.79 8.63 2.84
C PHE A 149 11.95 9.43 2.24
N ARG A 150 13.01 9.69 3.00
CA ARG A 150 14.28 10.16 2.41
C ARG A 150 15.26 9.01 2.22
N CYS A 151 14.99 8.14 1.28
CA CYS A 151 16.04 7.76 0.36
C CYS A 151 16.26 8.99 -0.52
N THR A 152 17.41 9.63 -0.46
CA THR A 152 17.82 10.61 -1.48
C THR A 152 18.03 9.80 -2.74
N LEU A 153 16.93 9.61 -3.51
CA LEU A 153 16.98 8.93 -4.78
C LEU A 153 17.95 9.71 -5.67
N ASP A 154 18.91 9.02 -6.23
CA ASP A 154 19.81 9.60 -7.20
C ASP A 154 19.02 9.92 -8.48
N ALA A 155 18.55 11.16 -8.60
CA ALA A 155 17.75 11.62 -9.73
C ALA A 155 18.51 11.52 -11.08
N SER A 156 19.83 11.35 -11.05
CA SER A 156 20.62 11.14 -12.28
C SER A 156 20.47 9.74 -12.86
N ARG A 157 19.96 8.78 -12.06
CA ARG A 157 19.69 7.41 -12.51
C ARG A 157 18.19 7.19 -12.67
N PRO A 158 17.74 6.61 -13.78
CA PRO A 158 16.33 6.26 -13.92
C PRO A 158 15.94 5.22 -12.87
N HIS A 159 14.82 5.45 -12.23
CA HIS A 159 14.25 4.53 -11.25
C HIS A 159 12.73 4.52 -11.34
N ILE A 160 12.17 3.39 -10.97
CA ILE A 160 10.73 3.24 -10.81
C ILE A 160 10.36 3.12 -9.34
N GLU A 161 9.13 3.53 -9.02
CA GLU A 161 8.52 3.31 -7.71
C GLU A 161 7.09 2.81 -7.89
N LEU A 162 6.76 1.75 -7.17
CA LEU A 162 5.42 1.19 -7.11
C LEU A 162 4.65 1.87 -5.97
N TRP A 163 3.57 2.57 -6.29
CA TRP A 163 2.71 3.28 -5.34
C TRP A 163 1.46 2.50 -5.01
N GLY A 164 1.11 1.54 -5.86
CA GLY A 164 0.00 0.64 -5.69
C GLY A 164 0.16 -0.60 -6.53
N THR A 165 -0.06 -1.75 -5.91
CA THR A 165 0.17 -3.08 -6.48
C THR A 165 -1.04 -4.00 -6.39
N ARG A 166 -2.18 -3.52 -5.84
CA ARG A 166 -3.45 -4.27 -5.78
C ARG A 166 -4.26 -4.09 -7.05
N GLY A 167 -4.97 -5.15 -7.42
CA GLY A 167 -6.00 -5.13 -8.46
C GLY A 167 -7.39 -4.92 -7.91
N SER A 168 -8.30 -4.50 -8.77
CA SER A 168 -9.75 -4.39 -8.57
C SER A 168 -10.18 -3.40 -7.50
N THR A 169 -9.65 -3.43 -6.28
CA THR A 169 -10.05 -2.53 -5.19
C THR A 169 -8.95 -2.40 -4.14
N PRO A 170 -8.84 -1.24 -3.47
CA PRO A 170 -7.92 -1.08 -2.35
C PRO A 170 -8.22 -2.04 -1.21
N THR A 171 -7.18 -2.49 -0.52
CA THR A 171 -7.30 -3.36 0.67
C THR A 171 -6.77 -2.66 1.91
N VAL A 172 -7.37 -2.94 3.06
CA VAL A 172 -7.00 -2.36 4.34
C VAL A 172 -6.82 -3.43 5.41
N GLY A 173 -6.03 -3.13 6.42
CA GLY A 173 -5.87 -3.99 7.60
C GLY A 173 -4.48 -4.63 7.71
N ALA A 174 -4.20 -5.18 8.89
CA ALA A 174 -2.87 -5.70 9.28
C ALA A 174 -2.33 -6.80 8.35
N ARG A 175 -3.22 -7.58 7.75
CA ARG A 175 -2.86 -8.71 6.88
C ARG A 175 -2.38 -8.29 5.47
N PHE A 176 -2.42 -6.98 5.14
CA PHE A 176 -1.99 -6.45 3.84
C PHE A 176 -0.80 -5.47 3.95
N GLN A 177 -0.21 -5.33 5.14
CA GLN A 177 0.78 -4.27 5.40
C GLN A 177 2.12 -4.45 4.69
N ARG A 178 2.54 -5.69 4.40
CA ARG A 178 3.84 -5.95 3.74
C ARG A 178 3.83 -5.62 2.26
N HIS A 179 2.71 -5.91 1.58
CA HIS A 179 2.57 -5.62 0.14
C HIS A 179 1.82 -4.32 -0.12
N GLY A 180 1.16 -3.78 0.91
CA GLY A 180 0.33 -2.59 0.77
C GLY A 180 -1.06 -2.87 0.26
N GLY A 181 -1.88 -1.84 0.22
CA GLY A 181 -3.29 -1.93 -0.13
C GLY A 181 -3.71 -1.00 -1.25
N ASN A 182 -2.82 -0.22 -1.83
CA ASN A 182 -3.14 0.71 -2.91
C ASN A 182 -3.28 0.00 -4.25
N THR A 183 -4.20 0.49 -5.09
CA THR A 183 -4.40 0.00 -6.45
C THR A 183 -3.43 0.67 -7.43
N SER A 184 -3.34 0.09 -8.61
CA SER A 184 -2.34 0.27 -9.66
C SER A 184 -1.83 1.68 -9.85
N CYS A 185 -0.56 1.91 -9.49
CA CYS A 185 0.16 3.14 -9.77
C CYS A 185 1.67 2.90 -9.75
N LEU A 186 2.35 3.27 -10.82
CA LEU A 186 3.80 3.22 -10.98
C LEU A 186 4.30 4.61 -11.37
N SER A 187 5.41 5.07 -10.81
CA SER A 187 6.14 6.22 -11.36
C SER A 187 7.51 5.80 -11.89
N LEU A 188 7.93 6.44 -12.97
CA LEU A 188 9.31 6.41 -13.48
C LEU A 188 9.85 7.83 -13.44
N THR A 189 10.98 8.00 -12.77
CA THR A 189 11.67 9.29 -12.67
C THR A 189 13.02 9.20 -13.32
N PHE A 190 13.35 10.20 -14.17
CA PHE A 190 14.66 10.38 -14.76
C PHE A 190 14.94 11.86 -14.94
N GLY A 191 15.95 12.38 -14.28
CA GLY A 191 16.20 13.82 -14.20
C GLY A 191 15.01 14.57 -13.58
N ASP A 192 14.51 15.56 -14.29
CA ASP A 192 13.34 16.36 -13.88
C ASP A 192 11.99 15.79 -14.37
N ASP A 193 12.03 14.77 -15.24
CA ASP A 193 10.84 14.19 -15.83
C ASP A 193 10.25 13.09 -14.94
N VAL A 194 8.94 13.15 -14.73
CA VAL A 194 8.17 12.15 -13.99
C VAL A 194 7.06 11.63 -14.89
N MET A 195 7.15 10.36 -15.20
CA MET A 195 6.12 9.61 -15.90
C MET A 195 5.38 8.72 -14.91
N VAL A 196 4.07 8.80 -14.91
CA VAL A 196 3.19 8.01 -14.02
C VAL A 196 2.36 7.07 -14.87
N PHE A 197 2.29 5.82 -14.49
CA PHE A 197 1.49 4.80 -15.15
C PHE A 197 0.38 4.37 -14.22
N ASP A 198 -0.85 4.59 -14.66
CA ASP A 198 -2.10 4.47 -13.93
C ASP A 198 -2.25 5.40 -12.72
N ALA A 199 -3.49 5.71 -12.41
CA ALA A 199 -3.93 6.62 -11.36
C ALA A 199 -4.87 5.93 -10.35
N GLY A 200 -4.54 4.68 -9.98
CA GLY A 200 -5.21 3.99 -8.89
C GLY A 200 -4.97 4.69 -7.55
N SER A 201 -5.42 4.13 -6.45
CA SER A 201 -5.38 4.82 -5.15
C SER A 201 -3.95 5.21 -4.72
N GLY A 202 -2.92 4.50 -5.21
CA GLY A 202 -1.52 4.80 -4.93
C GLY A 202 -1.04 6.17 -5.43
N ILE A 203 -1.69 6.76 -6.44
CA ILE A 203 -1.32 8.09 -6.97
C ILE A 203 -1.47 9.21 -5.93
N ARG A 204 -2.34 9.00 -4.91
CA ARG A 204 -2.51 9.96 -3.82
C ARG A 204 -1.18 10.23 -3.09
N ASP A 205 -0.47 9.20 -2.71
CA ASP A 205 0.77 9.34 -1.93
C ASP A 205 1.93 9.86 -2.80
N LEU A 206 2.00 9.43 -4.06
CA LEU A 206 2.87 10.06 -5.06
C LEU A 206 2.55 11.56 -5.18
N GLY A 207 1.26 11.92 -5.26
CA GLY A 207 0.81 13.31 -5.38
C GLY A 207 1.22 14.17 -4.20
N ILE A 208 1.12 13.68 -2.97
CA ILE A 208 1.59 14.37 -1.76
C ILE A 208 3.10 14.65 -1.86
N ARG A 209 3.89 13.66 -2.29
CA ARG A 209 5.33 13.83 -2.47
C ARG A 209 5.67 14.86 -3.56
N LEU A 210 5.02 14.79 -4.70
CA LEU A 210 5.23 15.75 -5.79
C LEU A 210 4.82 17.18 -5.42
N ALA A 211 3.73 17.34 -4.67
CA ALA A 211 3.25 18.65 -4.19
C ALA A 211 4.22 19.35 -3.24
N ALA A 212 5.11 18.61 -2.57
CA ALA A 212 6.17 19.18 -1.72
C ALA A 212 7.32 19.82 -2.53
N HIS A 213 7.35 19.62 -3.84
CA HIS A 213 8.37 20.16 -4.74
C HIS A 213 7.81 21.29 -5.62
N LYS A 214 8.71 21.99 -6.35
CA LYS A 214 8.28 23.02 -7.32
C LYS A 214 7.41 22.39 -8.41
N PRO A 215 6.35 23.12 -8.88
CA PRO A 215 5.52 22.67 -9.99
C PRO A 215 6.36 22.33 -11.23
N ARG A 216 5.96 21.28 -11.93
CA ARG A 216 6.65 20.73 -13.10
C ARG A 216 5.66 20.10 -14.09
N LYS A 217 6.18 19.63 -15.21
CA LYS A 217 5.42 18.80 -16.13
C LYS A 217 5.33 17.37 -15.59
N LEU A 218 4.15 16.80 -15.66
CA LEU A 218 3.86 15.42 -15.31
C LEU A 218 3.18 14.73 -16.49
N HIS A 219 3.53 13.47 -16.72
CA HIS A 219 3.01 12.68 -17.81
C HIS A 219 2.33 11.44 -17.22
N LEU A 220 1.00 11.37 -17.34
CA LEU A 220 0.17 10.30 -16.79
C LEU A 220 -0.32 9.40 -17.93
N PHE A 221 0.11 8.17 -17.93
CA PHE A 221 -0.23 7.14 -18.92
C PHE A 221 -1.26 6.18 -18.33
N ILE A 222 -2.46 6.14 -18.88
CA ILE A 222 -3.55 5.29 -18.43
C ILE A 222 -3.59 4.04 -19.31
N THR A 223 -3.50 2.86 -18.69
CA THR A 223 -3.62 1.59 -19.39
C THR A 223 -5.05 1.38 -19.86
N HIS A 224 -6.01 1.60 -18.99
CA HIS A 224 -7.44 1.52 -19.28
C HIS A 224 -8.25 2.18 -18.13
N PRO A 225 -9.55 2.49 -18.32
CA PRO A 225 -10.32 3.29 -17.39
C PRO A 225 -11.08 2.48 -16.32
N HIS A 226 -10.65 1.26 -15.96
CA HIS A 226 -11.23 0.61 -14.80
C HIS A 226 -10.91 1.39 -13.52
N TRP A 227 -11.79 1.30 -12.52
CA TRP A 227 -11.72 2.12 -11.32
C TRP A 227 -10.39 2.03 -10.59
N ASP A 228 -9.85 0.86 -10.44
CA ASP A 228 -8.57 0.62 -9.77
C ASP A 228 -7.34 1.22 -10.49
N HIS A 229 -7.53 1.70 -11.73
CA HIS A 229 -6.51 2.41 -12.51
C HIS A 229 -6.74 3.93 -12.58
N ILE A 230 -7.90 4.45 -12.15
CA ILE A 230 -8.21 5.88 -12.25
C ILE A 230 -8.77 6.50 -10.95
N GLN A 231 -9.25 5.70 -9.98
CA GLN A 231 -9.98 6.17 -8.80
C GLN A 231 -9.19 7.10 -7.89
N GLY A 232 -7.86 7.08 -7.96
CA GLY A 232 -7.00 7.96 -7.17
C GLY A 232 -6.83 9.35 -7.73
N PHE A 233 -7.13 9.58 -9.01
CA PHE A 233 -6.93 10.87 -9.67
C PHE A 233 -7.66 12.04 -8.98
N PRO A 234 -8.90 11.91 -8.48
CA PRO A 234 -9.57 12.97 -7.73
C PRO A 234 -8.78 13.43 -6.48
N PHE A 235 -7.85 12.63 -6.00
CA PHE A 235 -7.02 12.91 -4.82
C PHE A 235 -5.57 13.22 -5.16
N PHE A 236 -5.26 13.43 -6.45
CA PHE A 236 -3.91 13.74 -6.92
C PHE A 236 -3.56 15.20 -6.67
N ALA A 237 -2.85 15.50 -5.59
CA ALA A 237 -2.57 16.86 -5.12
C ALA A 237 -2.00 17.81 -6.19
N PRO A 238 -1.11 17.42 -7.12
CA PRO A 238 -0.64 18.29 -8.20
C PRO A 238 -1.74 18.86 -9.09
N ALA A 239 -2.86 18.17 -9.26
CA ALA A 239 -3.99 18.66 -10.07
C ALA A 239 -4.62 19.94 -9.49
N TYR A 240 -4.48 20.18 -8.19
CA TYR A 240 -5.03 21.31 -7.46
C TYR A 240 -4.04 22.47 -7.25
N ILE A 241 -2.82 22.36 -7.76
CA ILE A 241 -1.76 23.35 -7.54
C ILE A 241 -1.42 24.05 -8.86
N SER A 242 -1.53 25.37 -8.87
CA SER A 242 -1.17 26.21 -10.03
C SER A 242 0.31 26.03 -10.40
N GLY A 243 0.58 25.97 -11.69
CA GLY A 243 1.94 25.80 -12.24
C GLY A 243 2.33 24.36 -12.55
N PHE A 244 1.58 23.36 -12.08
CA PHE A 244 1.72 22.01 -12.64
C PHE A 244 1.05 21.95 -14.02
N GLU A 245 1.71 21.24 -14.94
CA GLU A 245 1.18 20.89 -16.26
C GLU A 245 1.10 19.37 -16.35
N ILE A 246 -0.10 18.81 -16.46
CA ILE A 246 -0.33 17.37 -16.44
C ILE A 246 -0.89 16.96 -17.80
N THR A 247 -0.17 16.11 -18.52
CA THR A 247 -0.66 15.50 -19.76
C THR A 247 -1.07 14.07 -19.48
N VAL A 248 -2.34 13.76 -19.72
CA VAL A 248 -2.92 12.42 -19.56
C VAL A 248 -2.99 11.76 -20.92
N TYR A 249 -2.38 10.59 -21.05
CA TYR A 249 -2.33 9.78 -22.27
C TYR A 249 -3.17 8.52 -22.11
N GLY A 250 -3.89 8.11 -23.16
CA GLY A 250 -4.63 6.84 -23.17
C GLY A 250 -4.94 6.38 -24.59
N ALA A 251 -5.25 5.10 -24.73
CA ALA A 251 -5.61 4.53 -26.03
C ALA A 251 -6.99 5.00 -26.48
N LYS A 252 -7.17 5.08 -27.82
CA LYS A 252 -8.52 5.13 -28.42
C LYS A 252 -9.17 3.75 -28.34
N GLY A 253 -10.49 3.74 -28.25
CA GLY A 253 -11.27 2.50 -28.30
C GLY A 253 -12.19 2.28 -27.12
N PHE A 254 -12.25 3.25 -26.20
CA PHE A 254 -13.29 3.34 -25.17
C PHE A 254 -14.56 3.94 -25.81
N GLY A 255 -15.72 3.64 -25.21
CA GLY A 255 -17.00 4.23 -25.68
C GLY A 255 -17.08 5.75 -25.49
N LYS A 256 -16.21 6.32 -24.62
CA LYS A 256 -16.02 7.74 -24.37
C LYS A 256 -14.54 8.09 -24.57
N ASP A 257 -14.25 9.35 -24.91
CA ASP A 257 -12.87 9.85 -24.89
C ASP A 257 -12.34 9.95 -23.46
N LEU A 258 -11.02 10.00 -23.34
CA LEU A 258 -10.34 9.95 -22.03
C LEU A 258 -10.74 11.12 -21.11
N GLU A 259 -10.89 12.35 -21.64
CA GLU A 259 -11.34 13.50 -20.88
C GLU A 259 -12.75 13.30 -20.31
N SER A 260 -13.68 12.80 -21.13
CA SER A 260 -15.04 12.48 -20.71
C SER A 260 -15.09 11.42 -19.62
N ILE A 261 -14.17 10.47 -19.62
CA ILE A 261 -14.04 9.45 -18.56
C ILE A 261 -13.61 10.10 -17.25
N PHE A 262 -12.54 10.89 -17.27
CA PHE A 262 -12.05 11.61 -16.08
C PHE A 262 -13.06 12.63 -15.54
N ARG A 263 -13.76 13.33 -16.43
CA ARG A 263 -14.86 14.23 -16.09
C ARG A 263 -16.01 13.49 -15.42
N GLY A 264 -16.35 12.29 -15.92
CA GLY A 264 -17.44 11.49 -15.37
C GLY A 264 -17.18 10.97 -13.96
N GLN A 265 -15.92 10.65 -13.58
CA GLN A 265 -15.63 10.26 -12.19
C GLN A 265 -15.65 11.44 -11.21
N LEU A 266 -15.57 12.68 -11.73
CA LEU A 266 -15.67 13.93 -10.98
C LEU A 266 -17.09 14.54 -11.09
N ASP A 267 -18.09 13.77 -11.53
CA ASP A 267 -19.48 14.22 -11.53
C ASP A 267 -19.93 14.64 -10.12
N ARG A 268 -20.73 15.70 -10.03
CA ARG A 268 -21.18 16.31 -8.76
C ARG A 268 -21.94 15.35 -7.86
N ASP A 269 -22.53 14.32 -8.42
CA ASP A 269 -23.21 13.28 -7.64
C ASP A 269 -22.23 12.39 -6.88
N TYR A 270 -20.95 12.34 -7.31
CA TYR A 270 -19.92 11.48 -6.73
C TYR A 270 -18.77 12.26 -6.09
N PHE A 271 -18.44 13.46 -6.61
CA PHE A 271 -17.29 14.22 -6.12
C PHE A 271 -17.57 15.73 -6.14
N PRO A 272 -17.23 16.49 -5.05
CA PRO A 272 -17.60 17.88 -4.93
C PRO A 272 -16.82 18.83 -5.85
N VAL A 273 -15.65 18.42 -6.34
CA VAL A 273 -14.77 19.22 -7.20
C VAL A 273 -14.84 18.70 -8.63
N GLN A 274 -15.02 19.58 -9.58
CA GLN A 274 -15.09 19.24 -11.00
C GLN A 274 -13.70 19.36 -11.64
N LEU A 275 -13.55 18.83 -12.85
CA LEU A 275 -12.30 18.91 -13.60
C LEU A 275 -11.87 20.35 -13.85
N GLU A 276 -12.83 21.25 -14.06
CA GLU A 276 -12.64 22.70 -14.28
C GLU A 276 -12.18 23.44 -13.03
N ASP A 277 -12.42 22.92 -11.85
CA ASP A 277 -12.02 23.53 -10.58
C ASP A 277 -10.55 23.27 -10.25
N MET A 278 -9.91 22.33 -10.98
CA MET A 278 -8.50 22.02 -10.82
C MET A 278 -7.62 23.17 -11.31
N LYS A 279 -6.56 23.47 -10.56
CA LYS A 279 -5.72 24.66 -10.80
C LYS A 279 -4.51 24.39 -11.68
N SER A 280 -4.17 23.13 -11.93
CA SER A 280 -3.14 22.74 -12.88
C SER A 280 -3.64 22.88 -14.31
N THR A 281 -2.70 22.95 -15.26
CA THR A 281 -3.05 22.84 -16.67
C THR A 281 -3.15 21.36 -17.05
N LEU A 282 -4.35 20.93 -17.45
CA LEU A 282 -4.62 19.54 -17.85
C LEU A 282 -4.71 19.43 -19.37
N HIS A 283 -4.05 18.43 -19.92
CA HIS A 283 -4.13 18.05 -21.33
C HIS A 283 -4.47 16.59 -21.46
N PHE A 284 -5.42 16.24 -22.31
CA PHE A 284 -5.78 14.85 -22.63
C PHE A 284 -5.32 14.54 -24.07
N ARG A 285 -4.59 13.45 -24.23
CA ARG A 285 -4.03 13.03 -25.52
C ARG A 285 -4.29 11.57 -25.80
N ASP A 286 -4.86 11.31 -26.95
CA ASP A 286 -4.97 9.95 -27.49
C ASP A 286 -3.62 9.45 -27.98
N LEU A 287 -3.32 8.19 -27.73
CA LEU A 287 -2.16 7.48 -28.26
C LEU A 287 -2.41 7.14 -29.75
N THR A 288 -1.98 8.00 -30.64
CA THR A 288 -2.14 7.85 -32.09
C THR A 288 -0.83 7.62 -32.82
N GLU A 289 0.29 8.01 -32.22
CA GLU A 289 1.63 7.87 -32.77
C GLU A 289 2.26 6.53 -32.35
N ALA A 290 3.31 6.10 -33.02
CA ALA A 290 4.00 4.85 -32.69
C ALA A 290 4.75 4.92 -31.35
N ALA A 291 5.13 6.09 -30.89
CA ALA A 291 5.81 6.34 -29.63
C ALA A 291 5.59 7.77 -29.12
N VAL A 292 5.75 7.97 -27.82
CA VAL A 292 5.87 9.30 -27.16
C VAL A 292 7.28 9.44 -26.64
N GLU A 293 7.91 10.60 -26.88
CA GLU A 293 9.27 10.91 -26.41
C GLU A 293 9.18 11.96 -25.28
N ILE A 294 9.78 11.69 -24.13
CA ILE A 294 9.77 12.56 -22.94
C ILE A 294 11.15 12.48 -22.28
N GLY A 295 11.88 13.60 -22.17
CA GLY A 295 13.10 13.69 -21.39
C GLY A 295 14.18 12.65 -21.73
N GLY A 296 14.22 12.19 -23.00
CA GLY A 296 15.13 11.11 -23.41
C GLY A 296 14.59 9.69 -23.15
N ALA A 297 13.38 9.56 -22.63
CA ALA A 297 12.65 8.29 -22.55
C ALA A 297 11.75 8.13 -23.78
N ARG A 298 11.71 6.93 -24.34
CA ARG A 298 10.82 6.54 -25.43
C ARG A 298 9.75 5.59 -24.91
N ILE A 299 8.49 5.99 -25.01
CA ILE A 299 7.33 5.22 -24.57
C ILE A 299 6.60 4.65 -25.76
N THR A 300 6.47 3.33 -25.83
CA THR A 300 5.69 2.59 -26.80
C THR A 300 4.60 1.78 -26.11
N TRP A 301 3.59 1.33 -26.85
CA TRP A 301 2.48 0.57 -26.27
C TRP A 301 2.04 -0.56 -27.20
N ALA A 302 1.35 -1.54 -26.61
CA ALA A 302 0.66 -2.62 -27.30
C ALA A 302 -0.66 -2.92 -26.60
N PHE A 303 -1.62 -3.47 -27.33
CA PHE A 303 -2.87 -3.92 -26.71
C PHE A 303 -2.64 -5.19 -25.88
N ALA A 304 -3.19 -5.19 -24.68
CA ALA A 304 -3.25 -6.34 -23.78
C ALA A 304 -4.57 -7.11 -23.99
N GLN A 305 -4.60 -8.37 -23.59
CA GLN A 305 -5.81 -9.18 -23.58
C GLN A 305 -6.56 -8.94 -22.26
N HIS A 306 -7.45 -7.94 -22.29
CA HIS A 306 -8.28 -7.56 -21.15
C HIS A 306 -9.58 -6.95 -21.68
N PRO A 307 -10.72 -7.00 -20.95
CA PRO A 307 -11.96 -6.36 -21.39
C PRO A 307 -11.78 -4.87 -21.67
N GLY A 308 -12.25 -4.43 -22.84
CA GLY A 308 -12.07 -3.05 -23.30
C GLY A 308 -10.76 -2.81 -24.07
N ALA A 309 -10.46 -1.55 -24.36
CA ALA A 309 -9.26 -1.13 -25.10
C ALA A 309 -8.06 -0.95 -24.16
N THR A 310 -7.62 -2.01 -23.51
CA THR A 310 -6.49 -1.99 -22.58
C THR A 310 -5.16 -2.01 -23.30
N VAL A 311 -4.23 -1.14 -22.90
CA VAL A 311 -2.86 -1.09 -23.39
C VAL A 311 -1.85 -1.34 -22.28
N CYS A 312 -0.73 -1.90 -22.65
CA CYS A 312 0.47 -1.97 -21.82
C CYS A 312 1.54 -1.05 -22.40
N TYR A 313 2.46 -0.61 -21.55
CA TYR A 313 3.50 0.34 -21.91
C TYR A 313 4.89 -0.29 -21.82
N LYS A 314 5.75 0.04 -22.78
CA LYS A 314 7.19 -0.22 -22.72
C LYS A 314 7.94 1.10 -22.78
N VAL A 315 8.83 1.33 -21.82
CA VAL A 315 9.66 2.52 -21.72
C VAL A 315 11.11 2.14 -21.94
N GLU A 316 11.76 2.84 -22.88
CA GLU A 316 13.20 2.78 -23.06
C GLU A 316 13.82 4.09 -22.58
N VAL A 317 14.71 4.01 -21.59
CA VAL A 317 15.36 5.17 -20.96
C VAL A 317 16.77 4.79 -20.52
N ALA A 318 17.77 5.65 -20.79
CA ALA A 318 19.16 5.41 -20.46
C ALA A 318 19.69 4.02 -20.89
N GLY A 319 19.22 3.49 -22.01
CA GLY A 319 19.58 2.17 -22.54
C GLY A 319 18.95 0.98 -21.81
N ARG A 320 17.98 1.22 -20.92
CA ARG A 320 17.20 0.21 -20.24
C ARG A 320 15.77 0.17 -20.74
N LYS A 321 15.18 -1.00 -20.77
CA LYS A 321 13.80 -1.24 -21.18
C LYS A 321 12.99 -1.86 -20.07
N ILE A 322 11.91 -1.21 -19.71
CA ILE A 322 10.93 -1.72 -18.75
C ILE A 322 9.56 -1.81 -19.39
N ALA A 323 8.73 -2.73 -18.93
CA ALA A 323 7.34 -2.79 -19.36
C ALA A 323 6.40 -2.84 -18.16
N TRP A 324 5.29 -2.08 -18.27
CA TRP A 324 4.18 -2.02 -17.34
C TRP A 324 2.97 -2.70 -17.96
N VAL A 325 2.58 -3.85 -17.43
CA VAL A 325 1.50 -4.71 -17.95
C VAL A 325 0.66 -5.18 -16.76
N PRO A 326 -0.12 -4.29 -16.13
CA PRO A 326 -0.86 -4.63 -14.92
C PRO A 326 -2.02 -5.61 -15.19
N ASP A 327 -2.63 -5.54 -16.38
CA ASP A 327 -3.83 -6.31 -16.73
C ASP A 327 -3.64 -6.99 -18.08
N ASN A 328 -3.57 -8.33 -18.08
CA ASN A 328 -3.37 -9.10 -19.29
C ASN A 328 -3.70 -10.58 -19.08
N GLU A 329 -4.76 -11.08 -19.67
CA GLU A 329 -5.12 -12.51 -19.64
C GLU A 329 -4.36 -13.28 -20.73
N PHE A 330 -3.13 -13.66 -20.45
CA PHE A 330 -2.34 -14.45 -21.39
C PHE A 330 -2.89 -15.88 -21.50
N LEU A 331 -3.08 -16.35 -22.72
CA LEU A 331 -3.67 -17.65 -23.05
C LEU A 331 -5.09 -17.81 -22.47
N LEU A 332 -6.00 -16.91 -22.88
CA LEU A 332 -7.41 -16.90 -22.46
C LEU A 332 -8.02 -18.31 -22.45
N GLY A 333 -8.48 -18.74 -21.26
CA GLY A 333 -9.12 -20.03 -21.06
C GLY A 333 -8.20 -21.25 -21.03
N TYR A 334 -6.89 -21.08 -21.16
CA TYR A 334 -5.96 -22.21 -21.08
C TYR A 334 -5.68 -22.61 -19.63
N MET A 335 -5.94 -23.88 -19.33
CA MET A 335 -5.77 -24.48 -18.00
C MET A 335 -4.79 -25.65 -17.98
N GLY A 336 -4.11 -25.85 -19.08
CA GLY A 336 -3.10 -26.93 -19.20
C GLY A 336 -1.75 -26.54 -18.54
N PRO A 337 -0.79 -27.47 -18.56
CA PRO A 337 0.55 -27.22 -18.01
C PRO A 337 1.27 -26.13 -18.82
N PRO A 338 2.17 -25.31 -18.19
CA PRO A 338 2.85 -24.20 -18.85
C PRO A 338 4.01 -24.68 -19.76
N THR A 339 3.71 -25.59 -20.68
CA THR A 339 4.70 -26.29 -21.52
C THR A 339 4.45 -26.13 -23.01
N LEU A 340 3.56 -25.18 -23.41
CA LEU A 340 3.27 -24.96 -24.84
C LEU A 340 4.51 -24.44 -25.55
N ALA A 341 4.76 -24.99 -26.74
CA ALA A 341 5.85 -24.54 -27.62
C ALA A 341 5.52 -23.19 -28.28
N PRO A 342 6.53 -22.39 -28.69
CA PRO A 342 6.30 -21.09 -29.32
C PRO A 342 5.46 -21.13 -30.59
N ASP A 343 5.48 -22.24 -31.31
CA ASP A 343 4.71 -22.47 -32.57
C ASP A 343 3.31 -23.06 -32.32
N HIS A 344 2.93 -23.30 -31.08
CA HIS A 344 1.60 -23.79 -30.76
C HIS A 344 0.50 -22.77 -31.15
N PRO A 345 -0.61 -23.19 -31.82
CA PRO A 345 -1.63 -22.26 -32.32
C PRO A 345 -2.18 -21.28 -31.28
N LEU A 346 -2.37 -21.71 -30.05
CA LEU A 346 -2.81 -20.82 -28.95
C LEU A 346 -1.78 -19.73 -28.65
N VAL A 347 -0.48 -20.05 -28.69
CA VAL A 347 0.61 -19.11 -28.41
C VAL A 347 0.76 -18.10 -29.54
N LEU A 348 0.59 -18.54 -30.79
CA LEU A 348 0.69 -17.67 -31.99
C LEU A 348 -0.31 -16.50 -31.95
N ASN A 349 -1.46 -16.66 -31.31
CA ASN A 349 -2.42 -15.57 -31.12
C ASN A 349 -1.85 -14.41 -30.29
N TYR A 350 -0.83 -14.67 -29.49
CA TYR A 350 -0.16 -13.70 -28.61
C TYR A 350 1.24 -13.30 -29.09
N ALA A 351 1.62 -13.69 -30.31
CA ALA A 351 2.97 -13.45 -30.85
C ALA A 351 3.37 -11.97 -30.79
N ARG A 352 2.44 -11.03 -31.06
CA ARG A 352 2.70 -9.59 -30.97
C ARG A 352 3.09 -9.15 -29.56
N MET A 353 2.37 -9.63 -28.54
CA MET A 353 2.65 -9.35 -27.15
C MET A 353 3.99 -9.97 -26.73
N ILE A 354 4.24 -11.23 -27.10
CA ILE A 354 5.51 -11.91 -26.79
C ILE A 354 6.69 -11.12 -27.39
N VAL A 355 6.61 -10.73 -28.66
CA VAL A 355 7.64 -9.91 -29.33
C VAL A 355 7.78 -8.54 -28.67
N PHE A 356 6.67 -7.89 -28.29
CA PHE A 356 6.71 -6.60 -27.60
C PHE A 356 7.46 -6.68 -26.28
N LEU A 357 7.37 -7.80 -25.55
CA LEU A 357 8.00 -8.02 -24.24
C LEU A 357 9.38 -8.69 -24.31
N SER A 358 9.83 -9.15 -25.48
CA SER A 358 11.01 -10.05 -25.58
C SER A 358 12.35 -9.41 -25.28
N ASP A 359 12.46 -8.10 -25.23
CA ASP A 359 13.72 -7.38 -25.03
C ASP A 359 13.74 -6.48 -23.79
N VAL A 360 12.82 -6.70 -22.84
CA VAL A 360 12.74 -5.90 -21.61
C VAL A 360 13.73 -6.37 -20.55
N ASP A 361 14.40 -5.41 -19.91
CA ASP A 361 15.28 -5.67 -18.76
C ASP A 361 14.47 -6.01 -17.49
N LEU A 362 13.29 -5.38 -17.35
CA LEU A 362 12.38 -5.58 -16.24
C LEU A 362 10.94 -5.56 -16.75
N LEU A 363 10.20 -6.61 -16.44
CA LEU A 363 8.77 -6.70 -16.70
C LEU A 363 8.01 -6.56 -15.36
N ILE A 364 7.08 -5.62 -15.27
CA ILE A 364 6.08 -5.53 -14.21
C ILE A 364 4.76 -6.03 -14.80
N HIS A 365 4.34 -7.23 -14.41
CA HIS A 365 3.20 -7.94 -14.99
C HIS A 365 2.42 -8.65 -13.88
N GLU A 366 1.13 -8.77 -14.09
CA GLU A 366 0.25 -9.47 -13.16
C GLU A 366 0.39 -11.01 -13.25
N ALA A 367 -0.07 -11.67 -12.22
CA ALA A 367 -0.38 -13.09 -12.12
C ALA A 367 -1.44 -13.23 -11.04
N GLN A 368 -2.64 -12.69 -11.33
CA GLN A 368 -3.63 -12.41 -10.30
C GLN A 368 -4.14 -13.69 -9.65
N TYR A 369 -4.32 -14.77 -10.41
CA TYR A 369 -4.99 -15.97 -9.97
C TYR A 369 -4.08 -17.17 -9.82
N LEU A 370 -4.38 -18.05 -8.84
CA LEU A 370 -3.93 -19.43 -8.87
C LEU A 370 -4.64 -20.19 -10.00
N PRO A 371 -4.08 -21.31 -10.51
CA PRO A 371 -4.72 -22.11 -11.56
C PRO A 371 -6.17 -22.53 -11.20
N GLU A 372 -6.41 -22.89 -9.95
CA GLU A 372 -7.73 -23.34 -9.45
C GLU A 372 -8.73 -22.18 -9.40
N GLU A 373 -8.28 -20.97 -9.06
CA GLU A 373 -9.12 -19.77 -9.05
C GLU A 373 -9.48 -19.32 -10.46
N TYR A 374 -8.52 -19.43 -11.38
CA TYR A 374 -8.67 -19.02 -12.77
C TYR A 374 -9.82 -19.75 -13.48
N THR A 375 -10.08 -21.01 -13.13
CA THR A 375 -11.17 -21.81 -13.74
C THR A 375 -12.54 -21.11 -13.69
N ARG A 376 -12.76 -20.26 -12.68
CA ARG A 376 -14.02 -19.52 -12.47
C ARG A 376 -13.93 -18.05 -12.93
N LYS A 377 -12.75 -17.64 -13.41
CA LYS A 377 -12.46 -16.22 -13.70
C LYS A 377 -11.94 -16.03 -15.13
N VAL A 378 -12.13 -17.03 -16.00
CA VAL A 378 -11.80 -16.94 -17.42
C VAL A 378 -12.58 -15.79 -18.06
N GLY A 379 -11.89 -14.94 -18.83
CA GLY A 379 -12.50 -13.77 -19.46
C GLY A 379 -12.60 -12.54 -18.57
N TRP A 380 -12.07 -12.60 -17.31
CA TRP A 380 -12.01 -11.44 -16.43
C TRP A 380 -10.82 -10.53 -16.77
N GLY A 381 -9.93 -10.98 -17.67
CA GLY A 381 -8.84 -10.17 -18.18
C GLY A 381 -7.52 -10.32 -17.42
N HIS A 382 -7.36 -11.39 -16.60
CA HIS A 382 -6.16 -11.61 -15.80
C HIS A 382 -5.62 -13.04 -15.93
N SER A 383 -4.30 -13.17 -15.83
CA SER A 383 -3.61 -14.44 -15.99
C SER A 383 -3.62 -15.28 -14.71
N SER A 384 -3.62 -16.61 -14.90
CA SER A 384 -3.13 -17.51 -13.85
C SER A 384 -1.60 -17.40 -13.71
N VAL A 385 -1.08 -17.77 -12.54
CA VAL A 385 0.37 -17.87 -12.30
C VAL A 385 1.04 -18.75 -13.35
N SER A 386 0.43 -19.88 -13.73
CA SER A 386 0.99 -20.81 -14.72
C SER A 386 1.10 -20.16 -16.10
N ASN A 387 0.06 -19.46 -16.57
CA ASN A 387 0.05 -18.77 -17.83
C ASN A 387 1.05 -17.61 -17.86
N ALA A 388 1.14 -16.84 -16.78
CA ALA A 388 2.12 -15.77 -16.63
C ALA A 388 3.56 -16.32 -16.67
N CYS A 389 3.87 -17.42 -15.97
CA CYS A 389 5.18 -18.09 -16.03
C CYS A 389 5.53 -18.51 -17.47
N LEU A 390 4.55 -19.02 -18.25
CA LEU A 390 4.79 -19.38 -19.63
C LEU A 390 5.08 -18.14 -20.50
N LEU A 391 4.36 -17.03 -20.30
CA LEU A 391 4.66 -15.76 -20.99
C LEU A 391 6.09 -15.30 -20.69
N MET A 392 6.54 -15.36 -19.42
CA MET A 392 7.91 -14.98 -19.03
C MET A 392 8.95 -15.80 -19.81
N LYS A 393 8.74 -17.11 -19.94
CA LYS A 393 9.64 -18.01 -20.70
C LYS A 393 9.62 -17.70 -22.18
N LEU A 394 8.44 -17.53 -22.78
CA LEU A 394 8.27 -17.29 -24.23
C LEU A 394 8.87 -15.93 -24.65
N ALA A 395 8.73 -14.92 -23.79
CA ALA A 395 9.30 -13.58 -24.01
C ALA A 395 10.76 -13.45 -23.50
N ALA A 396 11.37 -14.53 -23.00
CA ALA A 396 12.74 -14.56 -22.46
C ALA A 396 13.01 -13.49 -21.39
N VAL A 397 12.03 -13.18 -20.55
CA VAL A 397 12.10 -12.20 -19.47
C VAL A 397 13.05 -12.67 -18.38
N ARG A 398 13.98 -11.82 -17.96
CA ARG A 398 14.99 -12.17 -16.93
C ARG A 398 14.63 -11.66 -15.53
N ARG A 399 13.87 -10.57 -15.43
CA ARG A 399 13.40 -9.97 -14.18
C ARG A 399 11.91 -9.67 -14.26
N TRP A 400 11.16 -10.17 -13.30
CA TRP A 400 9.73 -10.00 -13.21
C TRP A 400 9.32 -9.52 -11.82
N ILE A 401 8.64 -8.40 -11.74
CA ILE A 401 7.91 -7.96 -10.56
C ILE A 401 6.43 -8.27 -10.81
N VAL A 402 5.87 -9.14 -9.98
CA VAL A 402 4.43 -9.45 -10.02
C VAL A 402 3.67 -8.32 -9.34
N THR A 403 2.69 -7.77 -10.04
CA THR A 403 1.80 -6.70 -9.56
C THR A 403 0.33 -7.12 -9.65
N HIS A 404 -0.58 -6.20 -9.45
CA HIS A 404 -2.04 -6.37 -9.58
C HIS A 404 -2.56 -7.58 -8.77
N HIS A 405 -2.15 -7.63 -7.49
CA HIS A 405 -2.51 -8.71 -6.59
C HIS A 405 -4.01 -8.72 -6.30
N ASP A 406 -4.63 -9.90 -6.35
CA ASP A 406 -6.03 -10.08 -5.99
C ASP A 406 -6.31 -9.52 -4.58
N PRO A 407 -7.36 -8.72 -4.37
CA PRO A 407 -7.66 -8.14 -3.06
C PRO A 407 -7.98 -9.16 -1.96
N MET A 408 -8.29 -10.40 -2.33
CA MET A 408 -8.49 -11.49 -1.37
C MET A 408 -7.19 -12.14 -0.91
N HIS A 409 -6.07 -11.89 -1.60
CA HIS A 409 -4.75 -12.45 -1.29
C HIS A 409 -4.03 -11.58 -0.26
N ASP A 410 -4.05 -11.98 0.99
CA ASP A 410 -3.27 -11.33 2.04
C ASP A 410 -1.75 -11.60 1.92
N ASP A 411 -0.96 -11.00 2.80
CA ASP A 411 0.51 -11.10 2.77
C ASP A 411 1.02 -12.53 2.87
N GLY A 412 0.36 -13.38 3.67
CA GLY A 412 0.73 -14.79 3.81
C GLY A 412 0.41 -15.60 2.55
N PHE A 413 -0.75 -15.31 1.94
CA PHE A 413 -1.14 -15.93 0.68
C PHE A 413 -0.19 -15.53 -0.46
N LEU A 414 0.19 -14.25 -0.55
CA LEU A 414 1.14 -13.76 -1.55
C LEU A 414 2.52 -14.41 -1.41
N GLU A 415 3.00 -14.66 -0.20
CA GLU A 415 4.25 -15.40 0.02
C GLU A 415 4.16 -16.83 -0.53
N THR A 416 3.04 -17.51 -0.26
CA THR A 416 2.77 -18.85 -0.80
C THR A 416 2.71 -18.84 -2.33
N LYS A 417 2.02 -17.84 -2.91
CA LYS A 417 1.91 -17.65 -4.36
C LYS A 417 3.27 -17.39 -5.02
N LEU A 418 4.16 -16.62 -4.39
CA LEU A 418 5.51 -16.38 -4.89
C LEU A 418 6.36 -17.67 -4.88
N ASN A 419 6.25 -18.49 -3.84
CA ASN A 419 6.93 -19.77 -3.78
C ASN A 419 6.43 -20.73 -4.86
N LEU A 420 5.12 -20.80 -5.09
CA LEU A 420 4.53 -21.57 -6.20
C LEU A 420 5.03 -21.06 -7.55
N THR A 421 5.09 -19.76 -7.77
CA THR A 421 5.62 -19.15 -9.00
C THR A 421 7.04 -19.62 -9.28
N ARG A 422 7.90 -19.63 -8.26
CA ARG A 422 9.29 -20.11 -8.37
C ARG A 422 9.37 -21.59 -8.70
N GLN A 423 8.54 -22.43 -8.06
CA GLN A 423 8.47 -23.86 -8.34
C GLN A 423 8.01 -24.16 -9.77
N ILE A 424 7.03 -23.41 -10.28
CA ILE A 424 6.57 -23.53 -11.68
C ILE A 424 7.72 -23.19 -12.63
N LEU A 425 8.40 -22.04 -12.44
CA LEU A 425 9.53 -21.62 -13.26
C LEU A 425 10.67 -22.67 -13.23
N GLU A 426 11.00 -23.22 -12.07
CA GLU A 426 11.99 -24.27 -11.91
C GLU A 426 11.57 -25.53 -12.67
N SER A 427 10.32 -25.98 -12.53
CA SER A 427 9.77 -27.14 -13.26
C SER A 427 9.82 -26.98 -14.78
N MET A 428 9.71 -25.73 -15.25
CA MET A 428 9.85 -25.38 -16.66
C MET A 428 11.32 -25.31 -17.15
N GLY A 429 12.29 -25.48 -16.23
CA GLY A 429 13.71 -25.28 -16.52
C GLY A 429 14.06 -23.85 -16.89
N TYR A 430 13.34 -22.86 -16.34
CA TYR A 430 13.51 -21.45 -16.65
C TYR A 430 13.99 -20.66 -15.44
N SER A 431 15.25 -20.20 -15.50
CA SER A 431 15.86 -19.42 -14.43
C SER A 431 15.67 -17.92 -14.66
N MET A 432 15.01 -17.23 -13.72
CA MET A 432 14.81 -15.80 -13.74
C MET A 432 14.67 -15.24 -12.32
N GLN A 433 14.80 -13.91 -12.17
CA GLN A 433 14.50 -13.23 -10.92
C GLN A 433 13.01 -12.88 -10.88
N VAL A 434 12.28 -13.37 -9.87
CA VAL A 434 10.88 -13.04 -9.63
C VAL A 434 10.68 -12.56 -8.19
N SER A 435 9.96 -11.45 -8.05
CA SER A 435 9.52 -10.89 -6.77
C SER A 435 8.07 -10.39 -6.87
N HIS A 436 7.41 -10.26 -5.73
CA HIS A 436 6.14 -9.52 -5.66
C HIS A 436 6.41 -8.04 -5.47
N GLY A 437 5.67 -7.19 -6.18
CA GLY A 437 5.61 -5.77 -5.94
C GLY A 437 4.91 -5.46 -4.61
N TYR A 438 5.29 -4.34 -4.01
CA TYR A 438 4.65 -3.81 -2.81
C TYR A 438 4.65 -2.28 -2.86
N ASP A 439 3.71 -1.66 -2.13
CA ASP A 439 3.60 -0.21 -2.07
C ASP A 439 4.89 0.40 -1.47
N GLY A 440 5.50 1.33 -2.18
CA GLY A 440 6.77 1.96 -1.82
C GLY A 440 8.03 1.23 -2.33
N MET A 441 7.90 0.15 -3.09
CA MET A 441 9.03 -0.54 -3.73
C MET A 441 9.71 0.38 -4.73
N THR A 442 11.04 0.52 -4.61
CA THR A 442 11.87 1.31 -5.54
C THR A 442 12.89 0.41 -6.22
N GLU A 443 13.01 0.54 -7.55
CA GLU A 443 13.99 -0.18 -8.38
C GLU A 443 14.76 0.80 -9.27
N TYR A 444 16.08 0.76 -9.21
CA TYR A 444 16.96 1.45 -10.14
C TYR A 444 17.16 0.65 -11.42
N LEU A 445 17.14 1.34 -12.54
CA LEU A 445 17.29 0.74 -13.88
C LEU A 445 18.73 0.69 -14.37
#